data_a5281bd3c8ea65397f5a3574b45cb49b
#
_entry.id   a5281bd3c8ea65397f5a3574b45cb49b
#
_cell.length_a   1.000
_cell.length_b   1.000
_cell.length_c   1.000
_cell.angle_alpha   90.00
_cell.angle_beta   90.00
_cell.angle_gamma   90.00
#
_symmetry.space_group_name_H-M   'P 1'
#
loop_
_entity.id
_entity.type
_entity.pdbx_description
1 polymer ?
#
loop_
_entity_poly.entity_id
_entity_poly.type
_entity_poly.pdbx_seq_one_letter_code
_entity_poly.pdbx_strand_id
1 'polypeptide(L)'
;MKLLVATDAHIFRTPDGKHWAKSIYGYNFWTRYLDVFDSVRVVARVKDVQEIDSKKLLVDGLGVEIVGIPFYQGPKELLRKYIAIQKALKKIDADCDAALLRMPSQTATMVWKHLRKGIPLAGEIVYDMMDDVNLPGQNPIIKTLHIITSNNVKKFCLTANGVSYVTEKSIQEHYPSYARLYGEDSEHFETFYSTITLSDDAFTGSRDFSNHNGLTLVLSSVAMNSERKGEKILIKAVKNCRDRGYDVKAIIIGDGTLRPSFEVYAKELGVADFIEFTGLLPSSDEVREVMLKADMFVFPTQGEGLPRGILEAMAIGMPVLSTPVGGIPEVIDLKYLFDPMDSDAYANEVCRLLDHKEELTEMSRKNYRKSLEFRNELLQKKRNEFYLKLNHLCKKKGKEE
;
A
#
# COMPACT_ATOMS: atom_id res chain seq x y z
N MET A 1 -26.42 -3.87 10.30
CA MET A 1 -26.16 -3.03 9.09
C MET A 1 -25.08 -3.68 8.24
N LYS A 2 -25.30 -3.73 6.92
CA LYS A 2 -24.38 -4.34 5.95
C LYS A 2 -23.61 -3.26 5.19
N LEU A 3 -22.28 -3.34 5.21
CA LEU A 3 -21.38 -2.47 4.45
C LEU A 3 -20.98 -3.14 3.13
N LEU A 4 -21.12 -2.45 2.00
CA LEU A 4 -20.48 -2.86 0.75
C LEU A 4 -19.05 -2.30 0.70
N VAL A 5 -18.05 -3.14 0.45
CA VAL A 5 -16.66 -2.71 0.23
C VAL A 5 -16.20 -3.17 -1.15
N ALA A 6 -15.69 -2.24 -1.98
CA ALA A 6 -15.16 -2.57 -3.29
C ALA A 6 -13.66 -2.24 -3.41
N THR A 7 -12.92 -3.15 -4.04
CA THR A 7 -11.46 -3.03 -4.22
C THR A 7 -10.97 -3.81 -5.45
N ASP A 8 -9.73 -3.58 -5.86
CA ASP A 8 -9.08 -4.35 -6.94
C ASP A 8 -8.45 -5.68 -6.47
N ALA A 9 -8.88 -6.22 -5.35
CA ALA A 9 -8.43 -7.54 -4.91
C ALA A 9 -8.66 -8.61 -5.98
N HIS A 10 -7.65 -9.50 -6.12
CA HIS A 10 -7.76 -10.73 -6.91
C HIS A 10 -8.14 -11.86 -5.97
N ILE A 11 -9.33 -12.38 -6.11
CA ILE A 11 -9.85 -13.50 -5.34
C ILE A 11 -9.96 -14.73 -6.24
N PHE A 12 -9.62 -15.89 -5.69
CA PHE A 12 -9.68 -17.18 -6.36
C PHE A 12 -10.72 -18.04 -5.66
N ARG A 13 -11.62 -18.65 -6.44
CA ARG A 13 -12.65 -19.54 -5.88
C ARG A 13 -12.34 -20.98 -6.25
N THR A 14 -12.26 -21.84 -5.24
CA THR A 14 -12.06 -23.29 -5.39
C THR A 14 -13.37 -24.03 -5.58
N PRO A 15 -13.37 -25.32 -6.07
CA PRO A 15 -14.60 -26.07 -6.33
C PRO A 15 -15.48 -26.34 -5.10
N ASP A 16 -14.91 -26.28 -3.89
CA ASP A 16 -15.63 -26.34 -2.62
C ASP A 16 -16.34 -25.03 -2.24
N GLY A 17 -16.28 -24.01 -3.13
CA GLY A 17 -16.90 -22.70 -2.95
C GLY A 17 -16.12 -21.71 -2.10
N LYS A 18 -14.95 -22.09 -1.57
CA LYS A 18 -14.12 -21.19 -0.75
C LYS A 18 -13.39 -20.16 -1.58
N HIS A 19 -13.14 -18.99 -0.97
CA HIS A 19 -12.47 -17.86 -1.58
C HIS A 19 -11.09 -17.63 -0.95
N TRP A 20 -10.10 -17.39 -1.82
CA TRP A 20 -8.71 -17.25 -1.43
C TRP A 20 -8.10 -16.00 -2.07
N ALA A 21 -7.26 -15.30 -1.34
CA ALA A 21 -6.57 -14.09 -1.82
C ALA A 21 -5.06 -14.21 -1.67
N LYS A 22 -4.33 -13.45 -2.48
CA LYS A 22 -2.92 -13.17 -2.26
C LYS A 22 -2.76 -12.01 -1.27
N SER A 23 -1.64 -12.00 -0.58
CA SER A 23 -1.21 -10.90 0.27
C SER A 23 -2.22 -10.58 1.40
N ILE A 24 -2.59 -9.31 1.55
CA ILE A 24 -3.31 -8.79 2.72
C ILE A 24 -4.81 -9.07 2.75
N TYR A 25 -5.42 -9.48 1.65
CA TYR A 25 -6.88 -9.56 1.51
C TYR A 25 -7.50 -10.86 2.06
N GLY A 26 -6.87 -11.50 3.04
CA GLY A 26 -7.47 -12.59 3.81
C GLY A 26 -8.57 -12.11 4.75
N TYR A 27 -9.26 -13.05 5.42
CA TYR A 27 -10.37 -12.77 6.34
C TYR A 27 -10.03 -11.68 7.36
N ASN A 28 -8.84 -11.73 7.99
CA ASN A 28 -8.38 -10.75 8.96
C ASN A 28 -8.34 -9.31 8.43
N PHE A 29 -8.23 -9.12 7.11
CA PHE A 29 -8.30 -7.79 6.54
C PHE A 29 -9.74 -7.22 6.61
N TRP A 30 -10.74 -8.04 6.44
CA TRP A 30 -12.15 -7.64 6.37
C TRP A 30 -12.77 -7.46 7.75
N THR A 31 -12.23 -8.14 8.77
CA THR A 31 -12.73 -8.02 10.16
C THR A 31 -12.66 -6.60 10.71
N ARG A 32 -11.78 -5.74 10.19
CA ARG A 32 -11.66 -4.34 10.60
C ARG A 32 -12.95 -3.51 10.45
N TYR A 33 -13.85 -3.93 9.58
CA TYR A 33 -15.14 -3.27 9.38
C TYR A 33 -16.23 -3.84 10.30
N LEU A 34 -16.04 -5.06 10.79
CA LEU A 34 -17.02 -5.78 11.61
C LEU A 34 -17.13 -5.24 13.04
N ASP A 35 -16.18 -4.41 13.48
CA ASP A 35 -16.31 -3.69 14.75
C ASP A 35 -17.48 -2.68 14.75
N VAL A 36 -17.95 -2.27 13.57
CA VAL A 36 -18.96 -1.22 13.41
C VAL A 36 -20.17 -1.69 12.58
N PHE A 37 -19.98 -2.58 11.63
CA PHE A 37 -21.02 -3.16 10.78
C PHE A 37 -21.22 -4.63 11.10
N ASP A 38 -22.47 -5.11 11.05
CA ASP A 38 -22.81 -6.51 11.37
C ASP A 38 -22.29 -7.48 10.28
N SER A 39 -22.16 -6.98 9.04
CA SER A 39 -21.63 -7.75 7.92
C SER A 39 -21.03 -6.88 6.84
N VAL A 40 -20.14 -7.48 6.05
CA VAL A 40 -19.44 -6.83 4.95
C VAL A 40 -19.64 -7.62 3.67
N ARG A 41 -20.14 -6.96 2.62
CA ARG A 41 -20.13 -7.46 1.24
C ARG A 41 -18.89 -6.99 0.53
N VAL A 42 -17.98 -7.91 0.19
CA VAL A 42 -16.75 -7.61 -0.55
C VAL A 42 -17.01 -7.81 -2.05
N VAL A 43 -16.88 -6.73 -2.83
CA VAL A 43 -16.97 -6.78 -4.29
C VAL A 43 -15.55 -6.77 -4.87
N ALA A 44 -15.17 -7.86 -5.52
CA ALA A 44 -13.83 -8.05 -6.05
C ALA A 44 -13.84 -8.90 -7.33
N ARG A 45 -12.69 -8.94 -8.04
CA ARG A 45 -12.51 -9.81 -9.21
C ARG A 45 -12.30 -11.25 -8.76
N VAL A 46 -13.20 -12.16 -9.18
CA VAL A 46 -13.13 -13.58 -8.80
C VAL A 46 -12.79 -14.45 -10.01
N LYS A 47 -11.81 -15.34 -9.83
CA LYS A 47 -11.39 -16.36 -10.80
C LYS A 47 -11.60 -17.74 -10.21
N ASP A 48 -12.34 -18.60 -10.94
CA ASP A 48 -12.43 -20.02 -10.59
C ASP A 48 -11.12 -20.73 -10.89
N VAL A 49 -10.65 -21.57 -9.95
CA VAL A 49 -9.42 -22.35 -10.05
C VAL A 49 -9.67 -23.75 -9.51
N GLN A 50 -8.97 -24.76 -10.04
CA GLN A 50 -9.10 -26.14 -9.55
C GLN A 50 -8.34 -26.36 -8.24
N GLU A 51 -7.16 -25.75 -8.11
CA GLU A 51 -6.28 -25.89 -6.95
C GLU A 51 -5.82 -24.51 -6.48
N ILE A 52 -5.44 -24.43 -5.23
CA ILE A 52 -4.94 -23.21 -4.58
C ILE A 52 -3.54 -23.46 -4.00
N ASP A 53 -2.66 -22.49 -4.18
CA ASP A 53 -1.37 -22.46 -3.52
C ASP A 53 -1.56 -22.29 -2.00
N SER A 54 -0.86 -23.10 -1.21
CA SER A 54 -0.90 -23.08 0.27
C SER A 54 -0.51 -21.73 0.89
N LYS A 55 0.16 -20.86 0.13
CA LYS A 55 0.53 -19.49 0.54
C LYS A 55 -0.62 -18.48 0.43
N LYS A 56 -1.79 -18.87 -0.07
CA LYS A 56 -2.95 -17.97 -0.17
C LYS A 56 -3.76 -17.98 1.12
N LEU A 57 -4.35 -16.81 1.42
CA LEU A 57 -5.14 -16.58 2.61
C LEU A 57 -6.62 -16.82 2.34
N LEU A 58 -7.28 -17.56 3.23
CA LEU A 58 -8.74 -17.73 3.19
C LEU A 58 -9.42 -16.36 3.42
N VAL A 59 -10.40 -16.05 2.58
CA VAL A 59 -11.17 -14.80 2.62
C VAL A 59 -12.49 -14.98 3.36
N ASP A 60 -13.08 -16.17 3.25
CA ASP A 60 -14.38 -16.48 3.86
C ASP A 60 -14.27 -16.48 5.38
N GLY A 61 -15.33 -16.02 6.02
CA GLY A 61 -15.47 -16.02 7.48
C GLY A 61 -16.78 -15.37 7.92
N LEU A 62 -17.06 -15.42 9.21
CA LEU A 62 -18.28 -14.90 9.79
C LEU A 62 -18.45 -13.40 9.47
N GLY A 63 -19.60 -13.01 8.98
CA GLY A 63 -19.92 -11.63 8.65
C GLY A 63 -19.33 -11.13 7.32
N VAL A 64 -18.62 -11.96 6.55
CA VAL A 64 -18.00 -11.58 5.26
C VAL A 64 -18.65 -12.34 4.12
N GLU A 65 -19.28 -11.61 3.20
CA GLU A 65 -19.89 -12.10 1.96
C GLU A 65 -19.05 -11.68 0.76
N ILE A 66 -18.66 -12.62 -0.12
CA ILE A 66 -17.90 -12.32 -1.32
C ILE A 66 -18.82 -12.30 -2.54
N VAL A 67 -18.89 -11.16 -3.22
CA VAL A 67 -19.60 -11.02 -4.49
C VAL A 67 -18.58 -10.80 -5.61
N GLY A 68 -18.43 -11.83 -6.46
CA GLY A 68 -17.48 -11.83 -7.55
C GLY A 68 -17.98 -11.08 -8.78
N ILE A 69 -17.13 -10.19 -9.31
CA ILE A 69 -17.25 -9.76 -10.70
C ILE A 69 -16.32 -10.58 -11.59
N PRO A 70 -16.59 -10.71 -12.91
CA PRO A 70 -15.74 -11.46 -13.82
C PRO A 70 -14.28 -11.01 -13.72
N PHE A 71 -13.37 -11.97 -13.49
CA PHE A 71 -11.94 -11.69 -13.36
C PHE A 71 -11.38 -11.11 -14.66
N TYR A 72 -10.62 -10.03 -14.55
CA TYR A 72 -9.88 -9.44 -15.67
C TYR A 72 -8.50 -8.98 -15.20
N GLN A 73 -7.55 -8.98 -16.13
CA GLN A 73 -6.21 -8.46 -15.92
C GLN A 73 -5.83 -7.55 -17.08
N GLY A 74 -5.58 -6.28 -16.76
CA GLY A 74 -5.27 -5.24 -17.71
C GLY A 74 -6.45 -4.73 -18.57
N PRO A 75 -6.22 -3.67 -19.36
CA PRO A 75 -7.28 -2.96 -20.09
C PRO A 75 -7.97 -3.80 -21.16
N LYS A 76 -7.22 -4.67 -21.85
CA LYS A 76 -7.77 -5.51 -22.95
C LYS A 76 -8.81 -6.50 -22.45
N GLU A 77 -8.53 -7.18 -21.31
CA GLU A 77 -9.50 -8.12 -20.73
C GLU A 77 -10.70 -7.39 -20.12
N LEU A 78 -10.46 -6.24 -19.48
CA LEU A 78 -11.53 -5.39 -18.96
C LEU A 78 -12.51 -5.03 -20.06
N LEU A 79 -12.02 -4.56 -21.22
CA LEU A 79 -12.88 -4.21 -22.35
C LEU A 79 -13.68 -5.41 -22.86
N ARG A 80 -13.04 -6.59 -23.02
CA ARG A 80 -13.71 -7.81 -23.49
C ARG A 80 -14.81 -8.28 -22.54
N LYS A 81 -14.62 -8.10 -21.22
CA LYS A 81 -15.57 -8.56 -20.18
C LYS A 81 -16.51 -7.47 -19.69
N TYR A 82 -16.42 -6.26 -20.28
CA TYR A 82 -17.13 -5.07 -19.78
C TYR A 82 -18.65 -5.30 -19.61
N ILE A 83 -19.32 -5.85 -20.63
CA ILE A 83 -20.78 -6.12 -20.57
C ILE A 83 -21.12 -7.10 -19.44
N ALA A 84 -20.34 -8.16 -19.28
CA ALA A 84 -20.57 -9.15 -18.21
C ALA A 84 -20.36 -8.53 -16.82
N ILE A 85 -19.34 -7.66 -16.66
CA ILE A 85 -19.10 -6.92 -15.43
C ILE A 85 -20.27 -5.98 -15.14
N GLN A 86 -20.74 -5.21 -16.12
CA GLN A 86 -21.88 -4.30 -15.95
C GLN A 86 -23.14 -5.07 -15.53
N LYS A 87 -23.36 -6.27 -16.08
CA LYS A 87 -24.47 -7.16 -15.68
C LYS A 87 -24.33 -7.66 -14.24
N ALA A 88 -23.11 -8.03 -13.82
CA ALA A 88 -22.84 -8.48 -12.45
C ALA A 88 -23.00 -7.37 -11.41
N LEU A 89 -22.79 -6.11 -11.80
CA LEU A 89 -22.92 -4.95 -10.90
C LEU A 89 -24.36 -4.44 -10.75
N LYS A 90 -25.32 -4.96 -11.52
CA LYS A 90 -26.74 -4.58 -11.34
C LYS A 90 -27.23 -4.96 -9.94
N LYS A 91 -27.76 -3.99 -9.20
CA LYS A 91 -28.28 -4.16 -7.83
C LYS A 91 -27.24 -4.69 -6.85
N ILE A 92 -25.95 -4.36 -7.06
CA ILE A 92 -24.84 -4.84 -6.22
C ILE A 92 -24.99 -4.41 -4.75
N ASP A 93 -25.69 -3.30 -4.51
CA ASP A 93 -25.91 -2.67 -3.21
C ASP A 93 -27.35 -2.83 -2.68
N ALA A 94 -28.19 -3.71 -3.28
CA ALA A 94 -29.65 -3.77 -3.02
C ALA A 94 -30.01 -3.94 -1.54
N ASP A 95 -29.21 -4.67 -0.78
CA ASP A 95 -29.41 -4.96 0.65
C ASP A 95 -28.27 -4.41 1.53
N CYS A 96 -27.51 -3.44 1.03
CA CYS A 96 -26.44 -2.79 1.77
C CYS A 96 -26.89 -1.43 2.31
N ASP A 97 -26.53 -1.11 3.54
CA ASP A 97 -26.89 0.16 4.19
C ASP A 97 -25.92 1.29 3.82
N ALA A 98 -24.66 0.96 3.55
CA ALA A 98 -23.62 1.90 3.14
C ALA A 98 -22.65 1.26 2.14
N ALA A 99 -21.84 2.10 1.48
CA ALA A 99 -20.74 1.67 0.63
C ALA A 99 -19.44 2.35 1.01
N LEU A 100 -18.33 1.59 0.99
CA LEU A 100 -16.97 2.07 1.16
C LEU A 100 -16.12 1.61 -0.01
N LEU A 101 -15.51 2.55 -0.71
CA LEU A 101 -14.73 2.26 -1.92
C LEU A 101 -13.25 2.54 -1.70
N ARG A 102 -12.42 1.54 -1.96
CA ARG A 102 -10.95 1.70 -1.88
C ARG A 102 -10.41 2.17 -3.21
N MET A 103 -9.93 3.40 -3.23
CA MET A 103 -9.52 4.14 -4.43
C MET A 103 -8.01 4.49 -4.41
N PRO A 104 -7.38 4.60 -5.58
CA PRO A 104 -7.90 4.38 -6.94
C PRO A 104 -8.10 2.88 -7.23
N SER A 105 -9.20 2.55 -7.88
CA SER A 105 -9.52 1.18 -8.30
C SER A 105 -10.51 1.19 -9.46
N GLN A 106 -10.25 0.42 -10.51
CA GLN A 106 -11.19 0.29 -11.63
C GLN A 106 -12.47 -0.43 -11.18
N THR A 107 -12.33 -1.47 -10.35
CA THR A 107 -13.48 -2.19 -9.78
C THR A 107 -14.32 -1.26 -8.93
N ALA A 108 -13.71 -0.52 -7.99
CA ALA A 108 -14.43 0.42 -7.13
C ALA A 108 -15.09 1.55 -7.95
N THR A 109 -14.41 2.07 -8.98
CA THR A 109 -14.98 3.08 -9.88
C THR A 109 -16.21 2.55 -10.64
N MET A 110 -16.19 1.30 -11.10
CA MET A 110 -17.36 0.69 -11.73
C MET A 110 -18.49 0.45 -10.74
N VAL A 111 -18.19 -0.02 -9.53
CA VAL A 111 -19.18 -0.17 -8.45
C VAL A 111 -19.82 1.18 -8.12
N TRP A 112 -19.03 2.25 -7.93
CA TRP A 112 -19.53 3.59 -7.65
C TRP A 112 -20.63 4.05 -8.63
N LYS A 113 -20.41 3.79 -9.91
CA LYS A 113 -21.37 4.16 -10.98
C LYS A 113 -22.69 3.34 -10.95
N HIS A 114 -22.74 2.24 -10.18
CA HIS A 114 -23.89 1.36 -10.04
C HIS A 114 -24.58 1.46 -8.67
N LEU A 115 -24.01 2.19 -7.74
CA LEU A 115 -24.64 2.42 -6.44
C LEU A 115 -25.96 3.18 -6.61
N ARG A 116 -26.96 2.82 -5.83
CA ARG A 116 -28.22 3.57 -5.77
C ARG A 116 -27.95 5.01 -5.28
N LYS A 117 -28.75 5.93 -5.76
CA LYS A 117 -28.67 7.33 -5.32
C LYS A 117 -28.97 7.43 -3.83
N GLY A 118 -28.19 8.25 -3.14
CA GLY A 118 -28.40 8.54 -1.73
C GLY A 118 -27.88 7.48 -0.76
N ILE A 119 -27.26 6.36 -1.20
CA ILE A 119 -26.59 5.47 -0.25
C ILE A 119 -25.47 6.23 0.47
N PRO A 120 -25.33 6.12 1.80
CA PRO A 120 -24.16 6.64 2.52
C PRO A 120 -22.86 6.09 1.91
N LEU A 121 -21.97 6.98 1.49
CA LEU A 121 -20.80 6.64 0.68
C LEU A 121 -19.52 7.13 1.34
N ALA A 122 -18.54 6.26 1.51
CA ALA A 122 -17.21 6.62 1.96
C ALA A 122 -16.12 6.09 1.02
N GLY A 123 -14.92 6.68 1.12
CA GLY A 123 -13.73 6.26 0.40
C GLY A 123 -12.50 6.11 1.27
N GLU A 124 -11.67 5.11 0.93
CA GLU A 124 -10.29 4.99 1.42
C GLU A 124 -9.34 5.24 0.24
N ILE A 125 -8.64 6.36 0.26
CA ILE A 125 -7.69 6.75 -0.80
C ILE A 125 -6.31 6.24 -0.39
N VAL A 126 -5.84 5.21 -1.10
CA VAL A 126 -4.66 4.43 -0.69
C VAL A 126 -3.42 4.69 -1.55
N TYR A 127 -3.54 5.46 -2.62
CA TYR A 127 -2.47 5.72 -3.58
C TYR A 127 -2.70 7.04 -4.33
N ASP A 128 -1.62 7.73 -4.70
CA ASP A 128 -1.68 8.92 -5.53
C ASP A 128 -1.44 8.57 -7.02
N MET A 129 -2.47 8.69 -7.84
CA MET A 129 -2.36 8.47 -9.28
C MET A 129 -1.52 9.53 -10.01
N MET A 130 -1.27 10.69 -9.37
CA MET A 130 -0.42 11.72 -9.96
C MET A 130 1.04 11.28 -10.06
N ASP A 131 1.50 10.42 -9.14
CA ASP A 131 2.82 9.80 -9.24
C ASP A 131 2.95 9.00 -10.56
N ASP A 132 1.91 8.26 -10.94
CA ASP A 132 1.89 7.52 -12.20
C ASP A 132 1.80 8.45 -13.42
N VAL A 133 1.02 9.51 -13.35
CA VAL A 133 0.89 10.50 -14.47
C VAL A 133 2.22 11.18 -14.75
N ASN A 134 3.03 11.42 -13.72
CA ASN A 134 4.28 12.15 -13.79
C ASN A 134 5.50 11.28 -14.14
N LEU A 135 5.34 9.95 -14.25
CA LEU A 135 6.44 9.06 -14.61
C LEU A 135 7.02 9.40 -15.99
N PRO A 136 8.35 9.55 -16.11
CA PRO A 136 8.99 9.80 -17.39
C PRO A 136 8.89 8.60 -18.34
N GLY A 137 8.83 8.87 -19.65
CA GLY A 137 8.83 7.82 -20.69
C GLY A 137 7.59 6.95 -20.77
N GLN A 138 6.49 7.32 -20.08
CA GLN A 138 5.26 6.55 -20.07
C GLN A 138 4.54 6.57 -21.43
N ASN A 139 3.94 5.41 -21.79
CA ASN A 139 3.10 5.32 -22.96
C ASN A 139 1.92 6.32 -22.89
N PRO A 140 1.67 7.15 -23.92
CA PRO A 140 0.64 8.18 -23.90
C PRO A 140 -0.77 7.65 -23.59
N ILE A 141 -1.11 6.44 -24.04
CA ILE A 141 -2.42 5.82 -23.77
C ILE A 141 -2.53 5.49 -22.28
N ILE A 142 -1.48 4.92 -21.67
CA ILE A 142 -1.44 4.60 -20.24
C ILE A 142 -1.51 5.88 -19.42
N LYS A 143 -0.75 6.91 -19.79
CA LYS A 143 -0.81 8.23 -19.14
C LYS A 143 -2.22 8.82 -19.18
N THR A 144 -2.91 8.73 -20.31
CA THR A 144 -4.30 9.19 -20.44
C THR A 144 -5.24 8.41 -19.53
N LEU A 145 -5.07 7.08 -19.41
CA LEU A 145 -5.86 6.26 -18.49
C LEU A 145 -5.60 6.63 -17.01
N HIS A 146 -4.35 6.96 -16.64
CA HIS A 146 -4.02 7.44 -15.30
C HIS A 146 -4.68 8.80 -15.02
N ILE A 147 -4.67 9.73 -15.97
CA ILE A 147 -5.35 11.03 -15.86
C ILE A 147 -6.86 10.83 -15.67
N ILE A 148 -7.49 9.95 -16.45
CA ILE A 148 -8.92 9.63 -16.30
C ILE A 148 -9.19 9.04 -14.91
N THR A 149 -8.35 8.14 -14.44
CA THR A 149 -8.47 7.54 -13.10
C THR A 149 -8.32 8.59 -12.02
N SER A 150 -7.30 9.46 -12.11
CA SER A 150 -7.08 10.58 -11.19
C SER A 150 -8.31 11.50 -11.12
N ASN A 151 -8.88 11.88 -12.29
CA ASN A 151 -10.09 12.70 -12.34
C ASN A 151 -11.31 12.01 -11.71
N ASN A 152 -11.44 10.68 -11.87
CA ASN A 152 -12.49 9.93 -11.20
C ASN A 152 -12.31 9.95 -9.66
N VAL A 153 -11.08 9.82 -9.17
CA VAL A 153 -10.79 9.92 -7.71
C VAL A 153 -11.13 11.31 -7.19
N LYS A 154 -10.71 12.39 -7.89
CA LYS A 154 -11.09 13.78 -7.51
C LYS A 154 -12.60 13.94 -7.39
N LYS A 155 -13.32 13.49 -8.41
CA LYS A 155 -14.79 13.58 -8.45
C LYS A 155 -15.43 12.75 -7.33
N PHE A 156 -14.89 11.57 -7.06
CA PHE A 156 -15.35 10.71 -5.98
C PHE A 156 -15.17 11.39 -4.61
N CYS A 157 -13.98 11.94 -4.32
CA CYS A 157 -13.69 12.63 -3.05
C CYS A 157 -14.64 13.82 -2.78
N LEU A 158 -15.12 14.49 -3.83
CA LEU A 158 -16.08 15.58 -3.72
C LEU A 158 -17.53 15.12 -3.54
N THR A 159 -17.83 13.85 -3.85
CA THR A 159 -19.20 13.31 -3.79
C THR A 159 -19.43 12.35 -2.62
N ALA A 160 -18.36 11.82 -2.03
CA ALA A 160 -18.47 10.93 -0.89
C ALA A 160 -18.79 11.70 0.40
N ASN A 161 -19.58 11.09 1.28
CA ASN A 161 -19.85 11.61 2.62
C ASN A 161 -18.58 11.61 3.48
N GLY A 162 -17.84 10.50 3.46
CA GLY A 162 -16.59 10.36 4.20
C GLY A 162 -15.41 10.02 3.29
N VAL A 163 -14.25 10.64 3.52
CA VAL A 163 -13.01 10.27 2.83
C VAL A 163 -11.89 10.07 3.84
N SER A 164 -11.24 8.91 3.79
CA SER A 164 -10.03 8.66 4.53
C SER A 164 -8.83 8.51 3.59
N TYR A 165 -7.67 8.93 4.05
CA TYR A 165 -6.43 8.90 3.28
C TYR A 165 -5.36 8.11 4.05
N VAL A 166 -4.42 7.52 3.32
CA VAL A 166 -3.28 6.86 3.97
C VAL A 166 -2.21 7.86 4.40
N THR A 167 -2.28 9.10 3.91
CA THR A 167 -1.38 10.21 4.22
C THR A 167 -2.11 11.27 5.05
N GLU A 168 -1.36 12.09 5.77
CA GLU A 168 -1.92 13.22 6.53
C GLU A 168 -2.22 14.43 5.64
N LYS A 169 -1.40 14.65 4.58
CA LYS A 169 -1.47 15.84 3.74
C LYS A 169 -1.33 15.58 2.25
N SER A 170 -0.35 14.77 1.82
CA SER A 170 0.12 14.75 0.43
C SER A 170 -0.96 14.31 -0.58
N ILE A 171 -1.68 13.23 -0.32
CA ILE A 171 -2.74 12.77 -1.23
C ILE A 171 -3.92 13.74 -1.25
N GLN A 172 -4.24 14.36 -0.11
CA GLN A 172 -5.33 15.32 0.05
C GLN A 172 -5.14 16.58 -0.78
N GLU A 173 -3.90 16.98 -1.06
CA GLU A 173 -3.60 18.14 -1.93
C GLU A 173 -4.05 17.88 -3.37
N HIS A 174 -3.90 16.65 -3.84
CA HIS A 174 -4.32 16.26 -5.19
C HIS A 174 -5.79 15.83 -5.27
N TYR A 175 -6.34 15.29 -4.20
CA TYR A 175 -7.71 14.75 -4.12
C TYR A 175 -8.46 15.28 -2.90
N PRO A 176 -8.71 16.60 -2.80
CA PRO A 176 -9.40 17.14 -1.64
C PRO A 176 -10.83 16.58 -1.53
N SER A 177 -11.24 16.24 -0.31
CA SER A 177 -12.61 15.86 0.00
C SER A 177 -13.54 17.08 0.03
N TYR A 178 -14.85 16.84 0.02
CA TYR A 178 -15.83 17.90 0.27
C TYR A 178 -15.57 18.57 1.63
N ALA A 179 -15.36 17.78 2.68
CA ALA A 179 -15.08 18.27 4.02
C ALA A 179 -13.84 19.18 4.09
N ARG A 180 -12.79 18.86 3.34
CA ARG A 180 -11.57 19.70 3.28
C ARG A 180 -11.81 21.05 2.62
N LEU A 181 -12.63 21.10 1.57
CA LEU A 181 -12.86 22.34 0.82
C LEU A 181 -13.92 23.26 1.46
N TYR A 182 -14.91 22.65 2.10
CA TYR A 182 -16.10 23.38 2.56
C TYR A 182 -16.34 23.28 4.09
N GLY A 183 -15.52 22.50 4.78
CA GLY A 183 -15.66 22.21 6.20
C GLY A 183 -16.40 20.90 6.49
N GLU A 184 -16.06 20.26 7.63
CA GLU A 184 -16.80 19.12 8.14
C GLU A 184 -18.20 19.52 8.61
N ASP A 185 -19.17 18.66 8.34
CA ASP A 185 -20.55 18.79 8.82
C ASP A 185 -21.11 17.41 9.25
N SER A 186 -22.42 17.33 9.48
CA SER A 186 -23.06 16.06 9.89
C SER A 186 -23.09 14.98 8.79
N GLU A 187 -22.79 15.35 7.55
CA GLU A 187 -22.85 14.46 6.37
C GLU A 187 -21.50 14.29 5.68
N HIS A 188 -20.57 15.26 5.88
CA HIS A 188 -19.26 15.25 5.23
C HIS A 188 -18.14 15.30 6.26
N PHE A 189 -17.24 14.31 6.20
CA PHE A 189 -16.15 14.14 7.15
C PHE A 189 -14.90 13.58 6.49
N GLU A 190 -13.75 13.87 7.08
CA GLU A 190 -12.44 13.46 6.61
C GLU A 190 -11.61 12.86 7.74
N THR A 191 -10.70 11.96 7.41
CA THR A 191 -9.68 11.47 8.33
C THR A 191 -8.47 10.91 7.58
N PHE A 192 -7.43 10.53 8.32
CA PHE A 192 -6.29 9.81 7.76
C PHE A 192 -5.83 8.68 8.69
N TYR A 193 -5.47 7.55 8.08
CA TYR A 193 -4.85 6.40 8.76
C TYR A 193 -4.17 5.49 7.74
N SER A 194 -3.04 4.90 8.10
CA SER A 194 -2.40 3.89 7.28
C SER A 194 -3.25 2.61 7.20
N THR A 195 -3.13 1.89 6.09
CA THR A 195 -3.74 0.57 5.92
C THR A 195 -2.93 -0.56 6.56
N ILE A 196 -1.75 -0.25 7.11
CA ILE A 196 -0.88 -1.23 7.77
C ILE A 196 -1.56 -1.82 9.02
N THR A 197 -1.19 -3.04 9.34
CA THR A 197 -1.52 -3.68 10.62
C THR A 197 -0.20 -4.12 11.23
N LEU A 198 0.23 -3.42 12.28
CA LEU A 198 1.42 -3.75 13.06
C LEU A 198 0.95 -4.18 14.45
N SER A 199 1.20 -5.44 14.79
CA SER A 199 1.01 -5.96 16.14
C SER A 199 2.14 -5.47 17.07
N ASP A 200 1.95 -5.57 18.38
CA ASP A 200 2.91 -5.03 19.33
C ASP A 200 4.29 -5.69 19.24
N ASP A 201 4.35 -6.95 18.85
CA ASP A 201 5.59 -7.71 18.59
C ASP A 201 6.38 -7.20 17.37
N ALA A 202 5.76 -6.40 16.50
CA ALA A 202 6.46 -5.75 15.40
C ALA A 202 7.39 -4.63 15.86
N PHE A 203 7.26 -4.14 17.10
CA PHE A 203 8.02 -3.01 17.63
C PHE A 203 9.18 -3.51 18.50
N THR A 204 10.39 -3.56 17.94
CA THR A 204 11.58 -4.12 18.63
C THR A 204 12.46 -3.08 19.35
N GLY A 205 12.17 -1.79 19.19
CA GLY A 205 12.97 -0.71 19.77
C GLY A 205 13.94 -0.06 18.78
N SER A 206 14.63 0.96 19.25
CA SER A 206 15.70 1.60 18.48
C SER A 206 16.99 0.77 18.56
N ARG A 207 17.87 0.95 17.57
CA ARG A 207 19.14 0.24 17.41
C ARG A 207 20.32 1.15 17.73
N ASP A 208 21.42 0.58 18.17
CA ASP A 208 22.71 1.26 18.36
C ASP A 208 23.70 0.82 17.28
N PHE A 209 24.31 1.79 16.60
CA PHE A 209 25.22 1.58 15.49
C PHE A 209 26.70 1.85 15.85
N SER A 210 27.02 2.16 17.10
CA SER A 210 28.36 2.57 17.54
C SER A 210 29.47 1.57 17.14
N ASN A 211 29.17 0.27 17.12
CA ASN A 211 30.12 -0.80 16.82
C ASN A 211 30.03 -1.35 15.38
N HIS A 212 29.22 -0.74 14.49
CA HIS A 212 29.09 -1.22 13.11
C HIS A 212 30.29 -0.78 12.26
N ASN A 213 30.86 -1.72 11.50
CA ASN A 213 31.97 -1.45 10.57
C ASN A 213 31.57 -1.56 9.10
N GLY A 214 30.34 -2.01 8.82
CA GLY A 214 29.72 -2.08 7.53
C GLY A 214 28.19 -1.99 7.67
N LEU A 215 27.48 -1.93 6.56
CA LEU A 215 26.01 -1.92 6.56
C LEU A 215 25.46 -2.95 5.59
N THR A 216 24.43 -3.68 6.05
CA THR A 216 23.55 -4.46 5.20
C THR A 216 22.29 -3.62 4.92
N LEU A 217 22.14 -3.18 3.67
CA LEU A 217 20.96 -2.47 3.21
C LEU A 217 19.84 -3.46 2.92
N VAL A 218 18.58 -3.05 3.06
CA VAL A 218 17.45 -3.88 2.63
C VAL A 218 16.43 -3.08 1.84
N LEU A 219 15.86 -3.72 0.82
CA LEU A 219 14.73 -3.22 0.03
C LEU A 219 13.65 -4.30 -0.01
N SER A 220 12.39 -3.92 0.24
CA SER A 220 11.25 -4.85 0.13
C SER A 220 10.37 -4.46 -1.06
N SER A 221 10.31 -5.36 -2.05
CA SER A 221 9.55 -5.22 -3.29
C SER A 221 8.79 -6.50 -3.59
N VAL A 222 7.58 -6.63 -3.02
CA VAL A 222 6.77 -7.86 -3.14
C VAL A 222 6.54 -8.31 -4.58
N ALA A 223 6.49 -7.36 -5.54
CA ALA A 223 6.23 -7.65 -6.96
C ALA A 223 7.24 -6.92 -7.85
N MET A 224 8.33 -7.59 -8.20
CA MET A 224 9.37 -7.09 -9.11
C MET A 224 8.94 -7.17 -10.59
N ASN A 225 7.83 -6.52 -10.94
CA ASN A 225 7.28 -6.50 -12.31
C ASN A 225 7.51 -5.15 -13.02
N SER A 226 8.15 -4.22 -12.35
CA SER A 226 8.58 -2.92 -12.87
C SER A 226 9.81 -2.45 -12.10
N GLU A 227 10.56 -1.50 -12.65
CA GLU A 227 11.76 -0.93 -12.00
C GLU A 227 11.42 0.20 -10.98
N ARG A 228 10.14 0.40 -10.69
CA ARG A 228 9.65 1.56 -9.92
C ARG A 228 10.05 1.57 -8.44
N LYS A 229 10.41 0.43 -7.88
CA LYS A 229 10.80 0.30 -6.47
C LYS A 229 12.29 0.58 -6.24
N GLY A 230 13.07 0.75 -7.32
CA GLY A 230 14.47 1.19 -7.27
C GLY A 230 15.49 0.10 -7.03
N GLU A 231 15.18 -1.16 -7.36
CA GLU A 231 16.09 -2.28 -7.20
C GLU A 231 17.45 -2.04 -7.88
N LYS A 232 17.44 -1.55 -9.14
CA LYS A 232 18.67 -1.21 -9.87
C LYS A 232 19.45 -0.06 -9.22
N ILE A 233 18.73 0.91 -8.65
CA ILE A 233 19.35 2.05 -7.96
C ILE A 233 20.07 1.58 -6.71
N LEU A 234 19.44 0.70 -5.91
CA LEU A 234 20.08 0.09 -4.74
C LEU A 234 21.34 -0.72 -5.14
N ILE A 235 21.23 -1.59 -6.16
CA ILE A 235 22.36 -2.39 -6.65
C ILE A 235 23.55 -1.49 -7.05
N LYS A 236 23.27 -0.41 -7.79
CA LYS A 236 24.29 0.55 -8.20
C LYS A 236 24.85 1.34 -7.02
N ALA A 237 24.03 1.71 -6.04
CA ALA A 237 24.50 2.36 -4.82
C ALA A 237 25.46 1.46 -4.03
N VAL A 238 25.17 0.15 -3.89
CA VAL A 238 26.09 -0.83 -3.30
C VAL A 238 27.43 -0.84 -4.05
N LYS A 239 27.40 -0.92 -5.39
CA LYS A 239 28.61 -0.86 -6.22
C LYS A 239 29.45 0.38 -5.90
N ASN A 240 28.80 1.55 -5.88
CA ASN A 240 29.50 2.82 -5.64
C ASN A 240 30.09 2.91 -4.23
N CYS A 241 29.45 2.36 -3.21
CA CYS A 241 30.00 2.26 -1.85
C CYS A 241 31.23 1.32 -1.82
N ARG A 242 31.12 0.15 -2.45
CA ARG A 242 32.24 -0.82 -2.47
C ARG A 242 33.45 -0.35 -3.24
N ASP A 243 33.26 0.38 -4.34
CA ASP A 243 34.35 1.00 -5.10
C ASP A 243 35.14 2.01 -4.26
N ARG A 244 34.50 2.59 -3.23
CA ARG A 244 35.14 3.51 -2.27
C ARG A 244 35.74 2.80 -1.06
N GLY A 245 35.66 1.46 -1.01
CA GLY A 245 36.24 0.64 0.06
C GLY A 245 35.31 0.40 1.27
N TYR A 246 34.06 0.84 1.22
CA TYR A 246 33.08 0.60 2.31
C TYR A 246 32.51 -0.82 2.24
N ASP A 247 32.38 -1.49 3.39
CA ASP A 247 31.74 -2.81 3.47
C ASP A 247 30.22 -2.67 3.51
N VAL A 248 29.63 -2.62 2.31
CA VAL A 248 28.18 -2.49 2.11
C VAL A 248 27.66 -3.69 1.31
N LYS A 249 26.56 -4.27 1.80
CA LYS A 249 25.81 -5.38 1.16
C LYS A 249 24.35 -5.00 1.05
N ALA A 250 23.57 -5.75 0.28
CA ALA A 250 22.12 -5.55 0.23
C ALA A 250 21.34 -6.86 0.19
N ILE A 251 20.13 -6.83 0.78
CA ILE A 251 19.12 -7.86 0.70
C ILE A 251 17.92 -7.27 -0.04
N ILE A 252 17.50 -7.91 -1.13
CA ILE A 252 16.32 -7.51 -1.90
C ILE A 252 15.23 -8.56 -1.71
N ILE A 253 14.18 -8.18 -0.99
CA ILE A 253 13.04 -9.05 -0.65
C ILE A 253 11.98 -8.93 -1.72
N GLY A 254 11.56 -10.06 -2.30
CA GLY A 254 10.47 -10.14 -3.25
C GLY A 254 10.82 -10.94 -4.49
N ASP A 255 9.85 -11.05 -5.41
CA ASP A 255 9.98 -11.80 -6.65
C ASP A 255 9.14 -11.19 -7.78
N GLY A 256 9.44 -11.55 -9.01
CA GLY A 256 8.68 -11.09 -10.16
C GLY A 256 9.42 -11.29 -11.49
N THR A 257 8.78 -10.82 -12.56
CA THR A 257 9.27 -11.03 -13.93
C THR A 257 10.61 -10.33 -14.21
N LEU A 258 10.95 -9.28 -13.47
CA LEU A 258 12.22 -8.55 -13.64
C LEU A 258 13.35 -9.02 -12.72
N ARG A 259 13.09 -9.89 -11.75
CA ARG A 259 14.15 -10.40 -10.86
C ARG A 259 15.37 -10.95 -11.63
N PRO A 260 15.22 -11.80 -12.67
CA PRO A 260 16.38 -12.28 -13.42
C PRO A 260 17.22 -11.14 -14.04
N SER A 261 16.57 -10.06 -14.47
CA SER A 261 17.29 -8.89 -15.01
C SER A 261 18.08 -8.13 -13.95
N PHE A 262 17.59 -8.08 -12.71
CA PHE A 262 18.32 -7.47 -11.59
C PHE A 262 19.50 -8.30 -11.16
N GLU A 263 19.38 -9.64 -11.16
CA GLU A 263 20.49 -10.55 -10.89
C GLU A 263 21.60 -10.45 -11.97
N VAL A 264 21.22 -10.32 -13.24
CA VAL A 264 22.14 -10.06 -14.34
C VAL A 264 22.84 -8.70 -14.16
N TYR A 265 22.09 -7.65 -13.84
CA TYR A 265 22.63 -6.32 -13.61
C TYR A 265 23.65 -6.28 -12.45
N ALA A 266 23.39 -7.00 -11.35
CA ALA A 266 24.35 -7.13 -10.26
C ALA A 266 25.65 -7.83 -10.68
N LYS A 267 25.56 -8.86 -11.55
CA LYS A 267 26.72 -9.54 -12.14
C LYS A 267 27.53 -8.62 -13.07
N GLU A 268 26.86 -7.89 -13.95
CA GLU A 268 27.50 -6.92 -14.85
C GLU A 268 28.28 -5.84 -14.11
N LEU A 269 27.77 -5.41 -12.95
CA LEU A 269 28.44 -4.45 -12.07
C LEU A 269 29.49 -5.08 -11.16
N GLY A 270 29.66 -6.41 -11.16
CA GLY A 270 30.63 -7.11 -10.31
C GLY A 270 30.31 -7.11 -8.82
N VAL A 271 29.04 -6.98 -8.46
CA VAL A 271 28.56 -6.92 -7.05
C VAL A 271 27.59 -8.05 -6.68
N ALA A 272 27.45 -9.07 -7.52
CA ALA A 272 26.51 -10.16 -7.28
C ALA A 272 26.73 -10.87 -5.93
N ASP A 273 27.98 -11.02 -5.49
CA ASP A 273 28.31 -11.66 -4.21
C ASP A 273 27.94 -10.80 -2.97
N PHE A 274 27.55 -9.56 -3.18
CA PHE A 274 27.12 -8.63 -2.14
C PHE A 274 25.61 -8.33 -2.17
N ILE A 275 24.87 -8.97 -3.06
CA ILE A 275 23.42 -8.78 -3.20
C ILE A 275 22.71 -10.12 -3.01
N GLU A 276 21.91 -10.22 -1.98
CA GLU A 276 21.04 -11.36 -1.73
C GLU A 276 19.62 -11.10 -2.28
N PHE A 277 19.05 -12.03 -3.04
CA PHE A 277 17.65 -12.02 -3.48
C PHE A 277 16.89 -13.13 -2.76
N THR A 278 16.02 -12.80 -1.81
CA THR A 278 15.34 -13.80 -0.98
C THR A 278 14.20 -14.52 -1.71
N GLY A 279 13.68 -13.95 -2.81
CA GLY A 279 12.41 -14.38 -3.37
C GLY A 279 11.21 -13.85 -2.59
N LEU A 280 10.02 -14.34 -2.96
CA LEU A 280 8.78 -13.99 -2.27
C LEU A 280 8.70 -14.72 -0.92
N LEU A 281 8.63 -13.95 0.15
CA LEU A 281 8.42 -14.47 1.50
C LEU A 281 6.92 -14.64 1.78
N PRO A 282 6.50 -15.72 2.46
CA PRO A 282 5.09 -16.09 2.64
C PRO A 282 4.30 -15.14 3.55
N SER A 283 4.97 -14.52 4.54
CA SER A 283 4.32 -13.72 5.58
C SER A 283 5.06 -12.42 5.87
N SER A 284 4.37 -11.47 6.51
CA SER A 284 4.99 -10.24 7.02
C SER A 284 6.02 -10.54 8.13
N ASP A 285 5.84 -11.61 8.87
CA ASP A 285 6.77 -12.01 9.94
C ASP A 285 8.11 -12.46 9.36
N GLU A 286 8.09 -13.28 8.29
CA GLU A 286 9.32 -13.68 7.59
C GLU A 286 10.01 -12.49 6.93
N VAL A 287 9.24 -11.53 6.38
CA VAL A 287 9.81 -10.27 5.86
C VAL A 287 10.52 -9.52 7.00
N ARG A 288 9.88 -9.42 8.17
CA ARG A 288 10.45 -8.76 9.34
C ARG A 288 11.72 -9.47 9.85
N GLU A 289 11.72 -10.80 9.89
CA GLU A 289 12.91 -11.58 10.26
C GLU A 289 14.11 -11.30 9.36
N VAL A 290 13.89 -11.16 8.05
CA VAL A 290 14.95 -10.77 7.11
C VAL A 290 15.37 -9.33 7.34
N MET A 291 14.42 -8.40 7.52
CA MET A 291 14.72 -7.01 7.81
C MET A 291 15.50 -6.82 9.13
N LEU A 292 15.26 -7.67 10.15
CA LEU A 292 16.01 -7.64 11.41
C LEU A 292 17.50 -7.99 11.23
N LYS A 293 17.88 -8.72 10.18
CA LYS A 293 19.27 -9.04 9.83
C LYS A 293 19.99 -7.93 9.05
N ALA A 294 19.23 -6.92 8.62
CA ALA A 294 19.76 -5.76 7.89
C ALA A 294 19.84 -4.53 8.80
N ASP A 295 20.60 -3.54 8.40
CA ASP A 295 20.91 -2.36 9.18
C ASP A 295 20.13 -1.13 8.76
N MET A 296 19.86 -0.97 7.45
CA MET A 296 19.24 0.22 6.88
C MET A 296 18.24 -0.16 5.78
N PHE A 297 17.08 0.46 5.78
CA PHE A 297 16.09 0.33 4.71
C PHE A 297 16.33 1.40 3.64
N VAL A 298 16.57 0.98 2.40
CA VAL A 298 16.81 1.89 1.27
C VAL A 298 15.73 1.65 0.20
N PHE A 299 14.91 2.66 -0.06
CA PHE A 299 13.75 2.52 -0.90
C PHE A 299 13.63 3.64 -1.94
N PRO A 300 14.36 3.54 -3.07
CA PRO A 300 14.38 4.53 -4.14
C PRO A 300 13.13 4.46 -5.03
N THR A 301 11.94 4.54 -4.43
CA THR A 301 10.67 4.36 -5.15
C THR A 301 10.27 5.61 -5.94
N GLN A 302 9.59 5.42 -7.07
CA GLN A 302 9.11 6.48 -7.95
C GLN A 302 7.64 6.86 -7.71
N GLY A 303 6.94 6.20 -6.79
CA GLY A 303 5.55 6.51 -6.46
C GLY A 303 4.99 5.57 -5.41
N GLU A 304 4.33 6.17 -4.42
CA GLU A 304 3.70 5.50 -3.28
C GLU A 304 2.52 6.31 -2.73
N GLY A 305 1.65 5.66 -1.99
CA GLY A 305 0.80 6.36 -1.03
C GLY A 305 1.59 6.62 0.26
N LEU A 306 1.44 5.73 1.24
CA LEU A 306 2.34 5.64 2.40
C LEU A 306 2.89 4.20 2.44
N PRO A 307 4.19 3.98 2.13
CA PRO A 307 4.74 2.64 1.96
C PRO A 307 4.77 1.85 3.27
N ARG A 308 4.12 0.71 3.30
CA ARG A 308 4.11 -0.17 4.49
C ARG A 308 5.51 -0.65 4.87
N GLY A 309 6.35 -0.97 3.89
CA GLY A 309 7.73 -1.42 4.15
C GLY A 309 8.57 -0.38 4.92
N ILE A 310 8.36 0.93 4.69
CA ILE A 310 8.99 1.99 5.49
C ILE A 310 8.48 1.94 6.94
N LEU A 311 7.16 1.80 7.15
CA LEU A 311 6.59 1.74 8.49
C LEU A 311 7.03 0.47 9.25
N GLU A 312 7.15 -0.66 8.56
CA GLU A 312 7.72 -1.90 9.09
C GLU A 312 9.19 -1.72 9.49
N ALA A 313 10.00 -1.09 8.63
CA ALA A 313 11.39 -0.77 8.93
C ALA A 313 11.54 0.17 10.15
N MET A 314 10.70 1.21 10.21
CA MET A 314 10.71 2.15 11.34
C MET A 314 10.30 1.46 12.65
N ALA A 315 9.35 0.53 12.64
CA ALA A 315 8.90 -0.20 13.83
C ALA A 315 10.01 -1.07 14.45
N ILE A 316 10.93 -1.57 13.63
CA ILE A 316 12.12 -2.30 14.09
C ILE A 316 13.36 -1.40 14.25
N GLY A 317 13.16 -0.09 14.31
CA GLY A 317 14.22 0.89 14.56
C GLY A 317 15.24 1.02 13.44
N MET A 318 14.89 0.73 12.18
CA MET A 318 15.85 0.91 11.07
C MET A 318 15.99 2.38 10.66
N PRO A 319 17.21 2.89 10.41
CA PRO A 319 17.43 4.03 9.55
C PRO A 319 16.83 3.82 8.17
N VAL A 320 16.29 4.89 7.56
CA VAL A 320 15.62 4.82 6.26
C VAL A 320 16.15 5.90 5.34
N LEU A 321 16.57 5.53 4.12
CA LEU A 321 16.81 6.43 3.00
C LEU A 321 15.74 6.16 1.93
N SER A 322 15.11 7.21 1.41
CA SER A 322 14.03 7.05 0.44
C SER A 322 13.89 8.27 -0.49
N THR A 323 12.71 8.52 -0.99
CA THR A 323 12.38 9.57 -1.97
C THR A 323 11.30 10.51 -1.45
N PRO A 324 11.20 11.74 -1.93
CA PRO A 324 10.16 12.69 -1.52
C PRO A 324 8.83 12.47 -2.26
N VAL A 325 8.39 11.19 -2.44
CA VAL A 325 7.14 10.86 -3.12
C VAL A 325 6.04 10.44 -2.15
N GLY A 326 4.80 10.72 -2.51
CA GLY A 326 3.62 10.35 -1.72
C GLY A 326 3.70 10.83 -0.27
N GLY A 327 3.38 9.95 0.67
CA GLY A 327 3.41 10.24 2.12
C GLY A 327 4.78 10.02 2.78
N ILE A 328 5.85 9.71 2.06
CA ILE A 328 7.17 9.47 2.64
C ILE A 328 7.70 10.69 3.41
N PRO A 329 7.58 11.93 2.90
CA PRO A 329 8.00 13.13 3.62
C PRO A 329 7.25 13.41 4.93
N GLU A 330 6.13 12.72 5.17
CA GLU A 330 5.34 12.86 6.42
C GLU A 330 5.93 11.99 7.55
N VAL A 331 6.77 11.02 7.22
CA VAL A 331 7.31 10.04 8.19
C VAL A 331 8.83 9.99 8.23
N ILE A 332 9.52 10.41 7.18
CA ILE A 332 10.98 10.45 7.08
C ILE A 332 11.46 11.91 6.93
N ASP A 333 12.53 12.26 7.65
CA ASP A 333 13.14 13.57 7.58
C ASP A 333 13.64 13.88 6.16
N LEU A 334 13.32 15.07 5.63
CA LEU A 334 13.62 15.48 4.25
C LEU A 334 15.10 15.33 3.86
N LYS A 335 16.02 15.47 4.80
CA LYS A 335 17.46 15.31 4.54
C LYS A 335 17.88 13.89 4.14
N TYR A 336 17.02 12.88 4.35
CA TYR A 336 17.24 11.49 3.98
C TYR A 336 16.39 11.05 2.77
N LEU A 337 15.84 12.03 2.04
CA LEU A 337 15.05 11.83 0.84
C LEU A 337 15.80 12.33 -0.39
N PHE A 338 15.99 11.47 -1.37
CA PHE A 338 16.78 11.72 -2.57
C PHE A 338 15.96 11.48 -3.84
N ASP A 339 16.46 11.95 -4.96
CA ASP A 339 15.89 11.60 -6.28
C ASP A 339 15.89 10.07 -6.45
N PRO A 340 14.77 9.47 -6.88
CA PRO A 340 14.65 8.01 -7.06
C PRO A 340 15.63 7.43 -8.08
N MET A 341 16.22 8.24 -8.95
CA MET A 341 17.17 7.79 -9.99
C MET A 341 18.64 8.08 -9.64
N ASP A 342 18.92 8.78 -8.55
CA ASP A 342 20.27 9.20 -8.17
C ASP A 342 20.97 8.19 -7.24
N SER A 343 21.48 7.09 -7.82
CA SER A 343 22.25 6.08 -7.08
C SER A 343 23.49 6.62 -6.38
N ASP A 344 24.07 7.73 -6.87
CA ASP A 344 25.25 8.34 -6.26
C ASP A 344 24.90 9.09 -4.98
N ALA A 345 23.72 9.76 -4.93
CA ALA A 345 23.25 10.40 -3.71
C ALA A 345 23.01 9.36 -2.59
N TYR A 346 22.38 8.22 -2.90
CA TYR A 346 22.21 7.13 -1.92
C TYR A 346 23.58 6.59 -1.45
N ALA A 347 24.51 6.33 -2.37
CA ALA A 347 25.83 5.83 -2.00
C ALA A 347 26.62 6.85 -1.14
N ASN A 348 26.58 8.14 -1.50
CA ASN A 348 27.20 9.22 -0.74
C ASN A 348 26.70 9.26 0.70
N GLU A 349 25.37 9.17 0.85
CA GLU A 349 24.75 9.24 2.17
C GLU A 349 25.01 7.98 3.00
N VAL A 350 24.97 6.78 2.40
CA VAL A 350 25.35 5.53 3.09
C VAL A 350 26.78 5.58 3.60
N CYS A 351 27.75 6.01 2.76
CA CYS A 351 29.15 6.16 3.16
C CYS A 351 29.30 7.21 4.27
N ARG A 352 28.68 8.38 4.13
CA ARG A 352 28.71 9.44 5.12
C ARG A 352 28.17 8.97 6.48
N LEU A 353 27.07 8.24 6.49
CA LEU A 353 26.45 7.72 7.71
C LEU A 353 27.31 6.63 8.38
N LEU A 354 28.04 5.82 7.60
CA LEU A 354 29.03 4.89 8.15
C LEU A 354 30.20 5.61 8.87
N ASP A 355 30.57 6.79 8.40
CA ASP A 355 31.55 7.63 9.06
C ASP A 355 31.00 8.42 10.26
N HIS A 356 29.65 8.51 10.39
CA HIS A 356 28.92 9.26 11.44
C HIS A 356 27.87 8.39 12.12
N LYS A 357 28.32 7.35 12.81
CA LYS A 357 27.44 6.28 13.39
C LYS A 357 26.46 6.79 14.45
N GLU A 358 26.80 7.88 15.11
CA GLU A 358 25.89 8.54 16.08
C GLU A 358 24.62 9.04 15.37
N GLU A 359 24.75 9.48 14.12
CA GLU A 359 23.59 9.91 13.33
C GLU A 359 22.70 8.74 12.94
N LEU A 360 23.27 7.58 12.56
CA LEU A 360 22.51 6.33 12.35
C LEU A 360 21.70 5.95 13.59
N THR A 361 22.32 6.02 14.78
CA THR A 361 21.65 5.73 16.05
C THR A 361 20.52 6.72 16.32
N GLU A 362 20.71 8.00 16.02
CA GLU A 362 19.67 9.02 16.18
C GLU A 362 18.54 8.85 15.15
N MET A 363 18.84 8.51 13.88
CA MET A 363 17.85 8.13 12.88
C MET A 363 16.97 6.97 13.38
N SER A 364 17.62 5.94 13.92
CA SER A 364 16.92 4.78 14.48
C SER A 364 15.96 5.19 15.59
N ARG A 365 16.37 6.03 16.54
CA ARG A 365 15.53 6.52 17.63
C ARG A 365 14.34 7.33 17.12
N LYS A 366 14.56 8.23 16.16
CA LYS A 366 13.50 9.07 15.57
C LYS A 366 12.49 8.22 14.82
N ASN A 367 12.95 7.31 13.95
CA ASN A 367 12.11 6.44 13.16
C ASN A 367 11.27 5.52 14.06
N TYR A 368 11.89 4.89 15.05
CA TYR A 368 11.17 4.08 16.02
C TYR A 368 10.09 4.89 16.76
N ARG A 369 10.41 6.07 17.27
CA ARG A 369 9.44 6.94 17.96
C ARG A 369 8.28 7.31 17.05
N LYS A 370 8.56 7.68 15.80
CA LYS A 370 7.51 8.02 14.82
C LYS A 370 6.63 6.80 14.47
N SER A 371 7.22 5.61 14.42
CA SER A 371 6.48 4.37 14.11
C SER A 371 5.40 4.03 15.14
N LEU A 372 5.55 4.47 16.39
CA LEU A 372 4.55 4.23 17.45
C LEU A 372 3.18 4.84 17.16
N GLU A 373 3.11 5.87 16.29
CA GLU A 373 1.85 6.45 15.81
C GLU A 373 1.06 5.48 14.92
N PHE A 374 1.72 4.42 14.41
CA PHE A 374 1.16 3.41 13.52
C PHE A 374 0.82 2.08 14.21
N ARG A 375 0.77 2.03 15.53
CA ARG A 375 0.28 0.88 16.28
C ARG A 375 -1.14 0.54 15.86
N ASN A 376 -1.41 -0.77 15.73
CA ASN A 376 -2.71 -1.23 15.23
C ASN A 376 -3.88 -0.72 16.07
N GLU A 377 -3.74 -0.64 17.39
CA GLU A 377 -4.76 -0.10 18.29
C GLU A 377 -5.15 1.35 17.93
N LEU A 378 -4.14 2.23 17.72
CA LEU A 378 -4.37 3.63 17.36
C LEU A 378 -5.01 3.77 15.97
N LEU A 379 -4.52 2.98 15.02
CA LEU A 379 -5.08 2.99 13.67
C LEU A 379 -6.51 2.43 13.65
N GLN A 380 -6.79 1.36 14.41
CA GLN A 380 -8.13 0.78 14.49
C GLN A 380 -9.11 1.72 15.16
N LYS A 381 -8.69 2.46 16.20
CA LYS A 381 -9.51 3.51 16.80
C LYS A 381 -9.92 4.57 15.77
N LYS A 382 -8.96 5.10 14.99
CA LYS A 382 -9.25 6.08 13.91
C LYS A 382 -10.19 5.50 12.85
N ARG A 383 -10.00 4.23 12.46
CA ARG A 383 -10.89 3.54 11.51
C ARG A 383 -12.30 3.43 12.07
N ASN A 384 -12.44 2.98 13.31
CA ASN A 384 -13.75 2.82 13.96
C ASN A 384 -14.49 4.15 14.08
N GLU A 385 -13.81 5.25 14.44
CA GLU A 385 -14.40 6.59 14.47
C GLU A 385 -14.94 7.00 13.08
N PHE A 386 -14.17 6.73 12.03
CA PHE A 386 -14.58 7.01 10.64
C PHE A 386 -15.78 6.14 10.22
N TYR A 387 -15.74 4.84 10.51
CA TYR A 387 -16.82 3.92 10.17
C TYR A 387 -18.10 4.20 10.97
N LEU A 388 -17.98 4.65 12.22
CA LEU A 388 -19.12 5.07 13.04
C LEU A 388 -19.80 6.31 12.46
N LYS A 389 -19.07 7.30 11.97
CA LYS A 389 -19.66 8.45 11.26
C LYS A 389 -20.49 7.98 10.05
N LEU A 390 -19.96 7.05 9.24
CA LEU A 390 -20.69 6.46 8.11
C LEU A 390 -21.94 5.66 8.56
N ASN A 391 -21.83 4.86 9.61
CA ASN A 391 -22.93 4.08 10.18
C ASN A 391 -24.05 4.98 10.72
N HIS A 392 -23.71 6.14 11.31
CA HIS A 392 -24.72 7.11 11.78
C HIS A 392 -25.55 7.70 10.63
N LEU A 393 -24.96 7.92 9.46
CA LEU A 393 -25.71 8.37 8.28
C LEU A 393 -26.75 7.36 7.84
N CYS A 394 -26.46 6.04 7.96
CA CYS A 394 -27.43 4.99 7.66
C CYS A 394 -28.64 5.07 8.59
N LYS A 395 -28.42 5.27 9.90
CA LYS A 395 -29.50 5.37 10.93
C LYS A 395 -30.38 6.61 10.74
N LYS A 396 -29.80 7.73 10.29
CA LYS A 396 -30.54 8.97 10.05
C LYS A 396 -31.51 8.80 8.88
N LYS A 397 -31.05 8.21 7.78
CA LYS A 397 -31.88 7.96 6.58
C LYS A 397 -32.99 6.93 6.80
N GLY A 398 -32.75 5.86 7.58
CA GLY A 398 -33.77 4.88 7.91
C GLY A 398 -34.86 5.38 8.90
N LYS A 399 -34.77 6.63 9.38
CA LYS A 399 -35.81 7.30 10.19
C LYS A 399 -36.62 8.31 9.38
N GLU A 400 -36.16 8.66 8.19
CA GLU A 400 -36.81 9.60 7.27
C GLU A 400 -37.65 8.88 6.20
N GLU A 401 -37.49 7.55 6.05
CA GLU A 401 -38.36 6.63 5.28
C GLU A 401 -39.42 6.00 6.18
#